data_9f644e943347cb7f60dcff348e0b9fff
#
_entry.id   9f644e943347cb7f60dcff348e0b9fff
#
_cell.length_a   1.000
_cell.length_b   1.000
_cell.length_c   1.000
_cell.angle_alpha   90.00
_cell.angle_beta   90.00
_cell.angle_gamma   90.00
#
_symmetry.space_group_name_H-M   'P 1'
#
loop_
_entity.id
_entity.type
_entity.pdbx_description
1 polymer ?
#
loop_
_entity_poly.entity_id
_entity_poly.type
_entity_poly.pdbx_seq_one_letter_code
_entity_poly.pdbx_strand_id
1 'polypeptide(L)'
;SMVIMGVIGMLGLGTGKKVSQPMVLSADWKTIVSMTAVAFWLFIGAEYVIPISKDVKNAKRNVPLGMFLGLGLICVVQSVLVFGFHNYTPWDKLADSAAPHLLYGENLLGNVGKIWMAFVAALALISSQNSAINGLASICQGMAKMNMMPRCFKKLNKNNVPCLLYTSPSP
;
A
#
# COMPACT_ATOMS: atom_id res chain seq x y z
N SER A 1 9.69 5.83 -6.92
CA SER A 1 9.77 7.28 -6.63
C SER A 1 9.68 7.58 -5.12
N MET A 2 8.72 6.98 -4.37
CA MET A 2 8.65 7.14 -2.90
C MET A 2 9.94 6.71 -2.20
N VAL A 3 10.56 5.61 -2.61
CA VAL A 3 11.84 5.15 -2.06
C VAL A 3 12.93 6.21 -2.24
N ILE A 4 13.02 6.83 -3.41
CA ILE A 4 14.01 7.89 -3.68
C ILE A 4 13.78 9.08 -2.74
N MET A 5 12.53 9.51 -2.57
CA MET A 5 12.20 10.58 -1.62
C MET A 5 12.54 10.18 -0.17
N GLY A 6 12.27 8.93 0.22
CA GLY A 6 12.64 8.40 1.52
C GLY A 6 14.15 8.40 1.73
N VAL A 7 14.93 7.97 0.74
CA VAL A 7 16.41 7.96 0.81
C VAL A 7 16.96 9.39 0.87
N ILE A 8 16.45 10.32 0.08
CA ILE A 8 16.83 11.75 0.13
C ILE A 8 16.55 12.31 1.54
N GLY A 9 15.38 11.99 2.13
CA GLY A 9 15.04 12.41 3.48
C GLY A 9 15.93 11.76 4.54
N MET A 10 16.24 10.48 4.41
CA MET A 10 17.10 9.76 5.33
C MET A 10 18.54 10.30 5.29
N LEU A 11 19.09 10.58 4.11
CA LEU A 11 20.43 11.15 3.94
C LEU A 11 20.49 12.65 4.26
N GLY A 12 19.34 13.29 4.45
CA GLY A 12 19.27 14.70 4.76
C GLY A 12 19.66 15.63 3.61
N LEU A 13 19.44 15.17 2.37
CA LEU A 13 19.73 15.92 1.14
C LEU A 13 18.60 16.83 0.69
N GLY A 14 17.50 16.92 1.46
CA GLY A 14 16.38 17.81 1.15
C GLY A 14 16.73 19.28 1.34
N THR A 15 16.06 20.16 0.61
CA THR A 15 16.24 21.60 0.68
C THR A 15 15.54 22.23 1.90
N GLY A 16 14.69 21.47 2.58
CA GLY A 16 13.95 21.91 3.74
C GLY A 16 14.76 21.95 5.03
N LYS A 17 14.20 22.58 6.06
CA LYS A 17 14.82 22.61 7.40
C LYS A 17 14.69 21.25 8.07
N LYS A 18 15.81 20.70 8.49
CA LYS A 18 15.83 19.50 9.34
C LYS A 18 15.21 19.82 10.71
N VAL A 19 14.42 18.87 11.20
CA VAL A 19 13.79 18.94 12.52
C VAL A 19 14.61 18.08 13.48
N SER A 20 15.10 18.68 14.58
CA SER A 20 15.73 17.93 15.64
C SER A 20 14.66 17.48 16.62
N GLN A 21 14.30 16.20 16.58
CA GLN A 21 13.33 15.59 17.47
C GLN A 21 13.81 14.23 17.94
N PRO A 22 13.42 13.76 19.14
CA PRO A 22 13.86 12.46 19.65
C PRO A 22 13.28 11.33 18.78
N MET A 23 14.12 10.35 18.46
CA MET A 23 13.75 9.20 17.65
C MET A 23 12.89 8.20 18.42
N VAL A 24 13.03 8.19 19.74
CA VAL A 24 12.27 7.32 20.63
C VAL A 24 11.37 8.18 21.49
N LEU A 25 10.06 8.05 21.27
CA LEU A 25 9.07 8.55 22.21
C LEU A 25 8.93 7.52 23.33
N SER A 26 8.84 7.98 24.58
CA SER A 26 8.46 7.13 25.71
C SER A 26 7.00 6.70 25.52
N ALA A 27 6.80 5.62 24.78
CA ALA A 27 5.47 5.09 24.51
C ALA A 27 5.11 4.06 25.58
N ASP A 28 3.91 4.19 26.13
CA ASP A 28 3.34 3.17 27.01
C ASP A 28 3.09 1.88 26.20
N TRP A 29 3.18 0.72 26.87
CA TRP A 29 2.95 -0.59 26.26
C TRP A 29 1.62 -0.67 25.51
N LYS A 30 0.57 -0.08 26.04
CA LYS A 30 -0.74 -0.01 25.39
C LYS A 30 -0.68 0.71 24.04
N THR A 31 0.05 1.80 23.96
CA THR A 31 0.26 2.56 22.72
C THR A 31 1.02 1.74 21.68
N ILE A 32 2.05 1.01 22.11
CA ILE A 32 2.83 0.13 21.22
C ILE A 32 1.92 -0.94 20.62
N VAL A 33 1.11 -1.63 21.43
CA VAL A 33 0.19 -2.67 20.97
C VAL A 33 -0.85 -2.10 20.01
N SER A 34 -1.45 -0.95 20.34
CA SER A 34 -2.43 -0.27 19.48
C SER A 34 -1.82 0.12 18.13
N MET A 35 -0.63 0.72 18.13
CA MET A 35 0.07 1.11 16.89
C MET A 35 0.52 -0.10 16.06
N THR A 36 0.88 -1.21 16.71
CA THR A 36 1.19 -2.45 16.03
C THR A 36 -0.04 -2.99 15.28
N ALA A 37 -1.22 -2.94 15.89
CA ALA A 37 -2.47 -3.33 15.24
C ALA A 37 -2.77 -2.48 14.00
N VAL A 38 -2.54 -1.16 14.08
CA VAL A 38 -2.68 -0.25 12.93
C VAL A 38 -1.62 -0.54 11.87
N ALA A 39 -0.38 -0.88 12.26
CA ALA A 39 0.69 -1.21 11.32
C ALA A 39 0.38 -2.46 10.49
N PHE A 40 -0.35 -3.44 11.03
CA PHE A 40 -0.83 -4.59 10.26
C PHE A 40 -1.69 -4.21 9.06
N TRP A 41 -2.39 -3.08 9.12
CA TRP A 41 -3.18 -2.57 8.00
C TRP A 41 -2.32 -2.29 6.75
N LEU A 42 -1.04 -1.96 6.91
CA LEU A 42 -0.12 -1.71 5.80
C LEU A 42 0.18 -2.97 4.98
N PHE A 43 -0.10 -4.15 5.51
CA PHE A 43 0.15 -5.44 4.86
C PHE A 43 -1.11 -6.06 4.26
N ILE A 44 -2.27 -5.41 4.38
CA ILE A 44 -3.52 -5.85 3.75
C ILE A 44 -3.35 -5.77 2.23
N GLY A 45 -3.84 -6.81 1.56
CA GLY A 45 -3.77 -6.94 0.09
C GLY A 45 -2.80 -8.02 -0.39
N ALA A 46 -1.91 -8.53 0.47
CA ALA A 46 -1.04 -9.66 0.12
C ALA A 46 -1.84 -10.93 -0.20
N GLU A 47 -3.02 -11.09 0.40
CA GLU A 47 -3.95 -12.19 0.18
C GLU A 47 -4.54 -12.24 -1.22
N TYR A 48 -4.57 -11.13 -1.96
CA TYR A 48 -5.07 -11.10 -3.35
C TYR A 48 -4.22 -11.92 -4.33
N VAL A 49 -3.03 -12.34 -3.94
CA VAL A 49 -2.20 -13.23 -4.74
C VAL A 49 -2.74 -14.67 -4.73
N ILE A 50 -3.47 -15.07 -3.68
CA ILE A 50 -3.96 -16.44 -3.52
C ILE A 50 -4.93 -16.86 -4.64
N PRO A 51 -5.97 -16.08 -5.00
CA PRO A 51 -6.86 -16.43 -6.10
C PRO A 51 -6.18 -16.50 -7.47
N ILE A 52 -5.07 -15.78 -7.64
CA ILE A 52 -4.31 -15.71 -8.90
C ILE A 52 -3.26 -16.83 -8.96
N SER A 53 -3.03 -17.53 -7.86
CA SER A 53 -2.00 -18.59 -7.75
C SER A 53 -2.13 -19.72 -8.79
N LYS A 54 -3.34 -19.97 -9.31
CA LYS A 54 -3.60 -20.96 -10.36
C LYS A 54 -2.84 -20.68 -11.66
N ASP A 55 -2.54 -19.41 -11.94
CA ASP A 55 -1.88 -18.95 -13.16
C ASP A 55 -0.34 -18.86 -12.98
N VAL A 56 0.16 -19.16 -11.76
CA VAL A 56 1.58 -19.10 -11.41
C VAL A 56 2.23 -20.46 -11.61
N LYS A 57 3.34 -20.50 -12.37
CA LYS A 57 4.17 -21.72 -12.49
C LYS A 57 4.74 -22.09 -11.12
N ASN A 58 4.66 -23.37 -10.75
CA ASN A 58 5.13 -23.88 -9.44
C ASN A 58 4.55 -23.10 -8.25
N ALA A 59 3.23 -22.84 -8.26
CA ALA A 59 2.54 -22.00 -7.28
C ALA A 59 2.86 -22.35 -5.82
N LYS A 60 2.99 -23.66 -5.49
CA LYS A 60 3.31 -24.12 -4.13
C LYS A 60 4.59 -23.52 -3.54
N ARG A 61 5.57 -23.19 -4.38
CA ARG A 61 6.85 -22.60 -3.97
C ARG A 61 6.90 -21.11 -4.25
N ASN A 62 6.46 -20.69 -5.43
CA ASN A 62 6.65 -19.32 -5.89
C ASN A 62 5.68 -18.34 -5.24
N VAL A 63 4.47 -18.77 -4.87
CA VAL A 63 3.50 -17.90 -4.20
C VAL A 63 3.96 -17.55 -2.78
N PRO A 64 4.28 -18.49 -1.88
CA PRO A 64 4.80 -18.14 -0.56
C PRO A 64 6.10 -17.33 -0.64
N LEU A 65 7.02 -17.71 -1.50
CA LEU A 65 8.28 -17.00 -1.67
C LEU A 65 8.05 -15.54 -2.12
N GLY A 66 7.18 -15.34 -3.10
CA GLY A 66 6.81 -14.01 -3.58
C GLY A 66 6.14 -13.16 -2.50
N MET A 67 5.28 -13.76 -1.67
CA MET A 67 4.66 -13.08 -0.54
C MET A 67 5.70 -12.65 0.50
N PHE A 68 6.59 -13.54 0.92
CA PHE A 68 7.64 -13.22 1.90
C PHE A 68 8.58 -12.13 1.39
N LEU A 69 9.04 -12.24 0.14
CA LEU A 69 9.91 -11.22 -0.47
C LEU A 69 9.19 -9.88 -0.63
N GLY A 70 7.92 -9.90 -1.05
CA GLY A 70 7.10 -8.71 -1.20
C GLY A 70 6.87 -7.99 0.13
N LEU A 71 6.47 -8.72 1.16
CA LEU A 71 6.26 -8.17 2.50
C LEU A 71 7.57 -7.65 3.11
N GLY A 72 8.68 -8.38 2.92
CA GLY A 72 10.01 -7.92 3.36
C GLY A 72 10.43 -6.62 2.66
N LEU A 73 10.22 -6.53 1.36
CA LEU A 73 10.51 -5.31 0.59
C LEU A 73 9.64 -4.13 1.06
N ILE A 74 8.35 -4.35 1.28
CA ILE A 74 7.44 -3.32 1.80
C ILE A 74 7.93 -2.84 3.17
N CYS A 75 8.31 -3.75 4.07
CA CYS A 75 8.82 -3.42 5.39
C CYS A 75 10.06 -2.52 5.30
N VAL A 76 11.02 -2.85 4.44
CA VAL A 76 12.22 -2.02 4.23
C VAL A 76 11.86 -0.65 3.68
N VAL A 77 11.00 -0.57 2.67
CA VAL A 77 10.57 0.70 2.07
C VAL A 77 9.87 1.58 3.09
N GLN A 78 8.95 1.02 3.88
CA GLN A 78 8.26 1.76 4.93
C GLN A 78 9.21 2.26 6.01
N SER A 79 10.18 1.45 6.42
CA SER A 79 11.21 1.88 7.38
C SER A 79 12.00 3.08 6.87
N VAL A 80 12.45 3.04 5.62
CA VAL A 80 13.18 4.17 4.99
C VAL A 80 12.32 5.44 4.95
N LEU A 81 11.02 5.32 4.65
CA LEU A 81 10.10 6.46 4.64
C LEU A 81 9.89 7.04 6.04
N VAL A 82 9.74 6.20 7.06
CA VAL A 82 9.58 6.65 8.45
C VAL A 82 10.81 7.43 8.92
N PHE A 83 12.02 6.96 8.61
CA PHE A 83 13.26 7.71 8.89
C PHE A 83 13.30 9.05 8.13
N GLY A 84 12.87 9.07 6.88
CA GLY A 84 12.74 10.31 6.11
C GLY A 84 11.76 11.30 6.74
N PHE A 85 10.59 10.84 7.17
CA PHE A 85 9.60 11.67 7.87
C PHE A 85 10.15 12.24 9.18
N HIS A 86 10.86 11.41 9.96
CA HIS A 86 11.50 11.84 11.19
C HIS A 86 12.40 13.06 11.02
N ASN A 87 13.18 13.11 9.94
CA ASN A 87 14.15 14.16 9.71
C ASN A 87 13.55 15.50 9.26
N TYR A 88 12.40 15.49 8.63
CA TYR A 88 11.84 16.70 7.97
C TYR A 88 10.45 17.09 8.45
N THR A 89 9.76 16.24 9.20
CA THR A 89 8.39 16.52 9.61
C THR A 89 8.22 16.38 11.12
N PRO A 90 7.82 17.44 11.85
CA PRO A 90 7.50 17.35 13.28
C PRO A 90 6.36 16.37 13.53
N TRP A 91 6.47 15.56 14.57
CA TRP A 91 5.49 14.54 14.93
C TRP A 91 4.08 15.11 15.15
N ASP A 92 3.97 16.27 15.78
CA ASP A 92 2.68 16.94 16.05
C ASP A 92 1.94 17.26 14.75
N LYS A 93 2.65 17.83 13.77
CA LYS A 93 2.08 18.14 12.46
C LYS A 93 1.76 16.90 11.64
N LEU A 94 2.53 15.83 11.83
CA LEU A 94 2.30 14.55 11.16
C LEU A 94 1.02 13.88 11.67
N ALA A 95 0.78 13.94 12.99
CA ALA A 95 -0.41 13.37 13.62
C ALA A 95 -1.70 14.10 13.22
N ASP A 96 -1.65 15.42 13.08
CA ASP A 96 -2.81 16.23 12.71
C ASP A 96 -3.09 16.28 11.21
N SER A 97 -2.17 15.77 10.39
CA SER A 97 -2.28 15.86 8.93
C SER A 97 -3.15 14.75 8.36
N ALA A 98 -4.17 15.12 7.58
CA ALA A 98 -4.97 14.16 6.81
C ALA A 98 -4.16 13.48 5.68
N ALA A 99 -3.04 14.07 5.26
CA ALA A 99 -2.18 13.55 4.20
C ALA A 99 -0.69 13.70 4.55
N PRO A 100 -0.16 12.89 5.47
CA PRO A 100 1.22 12.99 5.98
C PRO A 100 2.29 12.98 4.88
N HIS A 101 2.07 12.20 3.83
CA HIS A 101 3.00 12.11 2.70
C HIS A 101 3.11 13.40 1.88
N LEU A 102 2.03 14.19 1.76
CA LEU A 102 2.07 15.49 1.09
C LEU A 102 2.83 16.52 1.92
N LEU A 103 2.58 16.53 3.24
CA LEU A 103 3.31 17.39 4.17
C LEU A 103 4.81 17.10 4.16
N TYR A 104 5.18 15.83 4.13
CA TYR A 104 6.57 15.42 3.98
C TYR A 104 7.19 15.91 2.67
N GLY A 105 6.48 15.73 1.54
CA GLY A 105 6.93 16.22 0.24
C GLY A 105 7.17 17.73 0.22
N GLU A 106 6.25 18.48 0.83
CA GLU A 106 6.37 19.94 0.97
C GLU A 106 7.56 20.35 1.85
N ASN A 107 7.77 19.69 2.96
CA ASN A 107 8.91 19.96 3.86
C ASN A 107 10.25 19.55 3.25
N LEU A 108 10.29 18.54 2.36
CA LEU A 108 11.52 18.03 1.76
C LEU A 108 12.01 18.89 0.58
N LEU A 109 11.12 19.20 -0.36
CA LEU A 109 11.43 19.84 -1.65
C LEU A 109 10.50 21.04 -1.97
N GLY A 110 9.77 21.53 -0.96
CA GLY A 110 8.80 22.62 -1.15
C GLY A 110 7.60 22.19 -1.99
N ASN A 111 7.03 23.14 -2.74
CA ASN A 111 5.82 22.93 -3.52
C ASN A 111 5.98 21.86 -4.63
N VAL A 112 7.18 21.73 -5.19
CA VAL A 112 7.49 20.70 -6.19
C VAL A 112 7.38 19.30 -5.57
N GLY A 113 7.92 19.10 -4.36
CA GLY A 113 7.81 17.84 -3.63
C GLY A 113 6.36 17.49 -3.29
N LYS A 114 5.56 18.47 -2.90
CA LYS A 114 4.12 18.27 -2.63
C LYS A 114 3.36 17.79 -3.87
N ILE A 115 3.53 18.47 -5.01
CA ILE A 115 2.88 18.10 -6.28
C ILE A 115 3.32 16.70 -6.72
N TRP A 116 4.62 16.41 -6.62
CA TRP A 116 5.16 15.09 -6.95
C TRP A 116 4.58 13.99 -6.10
N MET A 117 4.51 14.18 -4.78
CA MET A 117 3.92 13.21 -3.86
C MET A 117 2.42 13.02 -4.10
N ALA A 118 1.68 14.09 -4.42
CA ALA A 118 0.26 14.00 -4.79
C ALA A 118 0.06 13.16 -6.06
N PHE A 119 0.87 13.38 -7.08
CA PHE A 119 0.82 12.60 -8.32
C PHE A 119 1.13 11.13 -8.09
N VAL A 120 2.18 10.82 -7.34
CA VAL A 120 2.54 9.43 -7.00
C VAL A 120 1.44 8.76 -6.17
N ALA A 121 0.84 9.47 -5.21
CA ALA A 121 -0.26 8.95 -4.41
C ALA A 121 -1.49 8.66 -5.27
N ALA A 122 -1.84 9.53 -6.20
CA ALA A 122 -2.95 9.31 -7.14
C ALA A 122 -2.72 8.06 -8.00
N LEU A 123 -1.53 7.90 -8.57
CA LEU A 123 -1.18 6.69 -9.33
C LEU A 123 -1.22 5.42 -8.48
N ALA A 124 -0.75 5.49 -7.23
CA ALA A 124 -0.79 4.38 -6.30
C ALA A 124 -2.23 3.96 -5.98
N LEU A 125 -3.13 4.93 -5.75
CA LEU A 125 -4.55 4.67 -5.52
C LEU A 125 -5.21 3.99 -6.72
N ILE A 126 -4.99 4.49 -7.93
CA ILE A 126 -5.55 3.88 -9.16
C ILE A 126 -5.04 2.44 -9.32
N SER A 127 -3.75 2.21 -9.11
CA SER A 127 -3.15 0.87 -9.19
C SER A 127 -3.72 -0.07 -8.13
N SER A 128 -3.89 0.41 -6.91
CA SER A 128 -4.45 -0.36 -5.79
C SER A 128 -5.89 -0.76 -6.06
N GLN A 129 -6.73 0.18 -6.55
CA GLN A 129 -8.12 -0.10 -6.89
C GLN A 129 -8.22 -1.14 -8.01
N ASN A 130 -7.39 -1.03 -9.05
CA ASN A 130 -7.37 -2.02 -10.13
C ASN A 130 -6.99 -3.42 -9.61
N SER A 131 -6.01 -3.53 -8.73
CA SER A 131 -5.61 -4.79 -8.11
C SER A 131 -6.72 -5.38 -7.24
N ALA A 132 -7.41 -4.55 -6.44
CA ALA A 132 -8.52 -4.97 -5.60
C ALA A 132 -9.70 -5.50 -6.44
N ILE A 133 -10.07 -4.82 -7.52
CA ILE A 133 -11.15 -5.26 -8.43
C ILE A 133 -10.80 -6.61 -9.04
N ASN A 134 -9.57 -6.80 -9.54
CA ASN A 134 -9.13 -8.07 -10.12
C ASN A 134 -9.12 -9.20 -9.08
N GLY A 135 -8.66 -8.92 -7.87
CA GLY A 135 -8.66 -9.89 -6.76
C GLY A 135 -10.07 -10.32 -6.36
N LEU A 136 -10.98 -9.36 -6.16
CA LEU A 136 -12.38 -9.62 -5.85
C LEU A 136 -13.07 -10.40 -6.97
N ALA A 137 -12.84 -10.05 -8.22
CA ALA A 137 -13.38 -10.77 -9.37
C ALA A 137 -12.98 -12.25 -9.35
N SER A 138 -11.72 -12.55 -9.06
CA SER A 138 -11.20 -13.91 -8.97
C SER A 138 -11.78 -14.69 -7.79
N ILE A 139 -11.96 -14.04 -6.65
CA ILE A 139 -12.59 -14.63 -5.46
C ILE A 139 -14.06 -14.97 -5.76
N CYS A 140 -14.84 -14.03 -6.29
CA CYS A 140 -16.25 -14.24 -6.62
C CYS A 140 -16.42 -15.39 -7.64
N GLN A 141 -15.56 -15.48 -8.63
CA GLN A 141 -15.54 -16.59 -9.58
C GLN A 141 -15.23 -17.92 -8.90
N GLY A 142 -14.26 -17.95 -7.99
CA GLY A 142 -13.93 -19.15 -7.21
C GLY A 142 -15.12 -19.63 -6.37
N MET A 143 -15.77 -18.74 -5.67
CA MET A 143 -16.97 -19.02 -4.86
C MET A 143 -18.13 -19.50 -5.73
N ALA A 144 -18.34 -18.92 -6.90
CA ALA A 144 -19.37 -19.34 -7.83
C ALA A 144 -19.11 -20.75 -8.38
N LYS A 145 -17.85 -21.13 -8.64
CA LYS A 145 -17.48 -22.50 -9.04
C LYS A 145 -17.79 -23.52 -7.95
N MET A 146 -17.66 -23.14 -6.68
CA MET A 146 -17.99 -23.96 -5.51
C MET A 146 -19.51 -23.97 -5.18
N ASN A 147 -20.35 -23.35 -6.01
CA ASN A 147 -21.79 -23.16 -5.78
C ASN A 147 -22.15 -22.33 -4.53
N MET A 148 -21.21 -21.50 -4.04
CA MET A 148 -21.42 -20.59 -2.91
C MET A 148 -22.00 -19.24 -3.35
N MET A 149 -22.01 -18.95 -4.67
CA MET A 149 -22.57 -17.75 -5.27
C MET A 149 -23.48 -18.10 -6.47
N PRO A 150 -24.39 -17.18 -6.87
CA PRO A 150 -25.24 -17.37 -8.03
C PRO A 150 -24.47 -17.73 -9.31
N ARG A 151 -25.05 -18.59 -10.14
CA ARG A 151 -24.40 -19.10 -11.37
C ARG A 151 -24.05 -18.01 -12.40
N CYS A 152 -24.63 -16.82 -12.28
CA CYS A 152 -24.31 -15.68 -13.15
C CYS A 152 -22.84 -15.27 -13.05
N PHE A 153 -22.19 -15.43 -11.88
CA PHE A 153 -20.77 -15.14 -11.68
C PHE A 153 -19.83 -16.18 -12.33
N LYS A 154 -20.35 -17.30 -12.81
CA LYS A 154 -19.58 -18.30 -13.57
C LYS A 154 -19.32 -17.88 -15.03
N LYS A 155 -20.14 -16.98 -15.57
CA LYS A 155 -20.03 -16.57 -16.96
C LYS A 155 -18.79 -15.71 -17.18
N LEU A 156 -17.91 -16.18 -18.04
CA LEU A 156 -16.71 -15.48 -18.48
C LEU A 156 -16.96 -14.81 -19.81
N ASN A 157 -16.36 -13.64 -20.01
CA ASN A 157 -16.29 -13.00 -21.31
C ASN A 157 -15.26 -13.72 -22.21
N LYS A 158 -15.19 -13.39 -23.50
CA LYS A 158 -14.22 -13.93 -24.48
C LYS A 158 -12.77 -13.86 -23.99
N ASN A 159 -12.44 -12.95 -23.07
CA ASN A 159 -11.12 -12.75 -22.47
C ASN A 159 -10.95 -13.44 -21.11
N ASN A 160 -11.78 -14.44 -20.77
CA ASN A 160 -11.75 -15.16 -19.49
C ASN A 160 -11.96 -14.28 -18.24
N VAL A 161 -12.63 -13.14 -18.39
CA VAL A 161 -12.92 -12.20 -17.31
C VAL A 161 -14.38 -12.36 -16.87
N PRO A 162 -14.71 -12.36 -15.56
CA PRO A 162 -16.08 -12.43 -15.06
C PRO A 162 -16.91 -11.25 -15.55
N CYS A 163 -17.88 -11.51 -16.42
CA CYS A 163 -18.62 -10.50 -17.17
C CYS A 163 -19.37 -9.51 -16.26
N LEU A 164 -20.01 -10.00 -15.20
CA LEU A 164 -20.88 -9.20 -14.33
C LEU A 164 -20.12 -8.22 -13.40
N LEU A 165 -18.86 -8.47 -13.10
CA LEU A 165 -18.08 -7.60 -12.21
C LEU A 165 -17.55 -6.33 -12.90
N TYR A 166 -17.44 -6.38 -14.24
CA TYR A 166 -16.99 -5.24 -15.04
C TYR A 166 -18.14 -4.50 -15.73
N THR A 167 -19.36 -5.07 -15.73
CA THR A 167 -20.54 -4.48 -16.34
C THR A 167 -21.57 -3.99 -15.33
N SER A 168 -21.23 -4.04 -14.02
CA SER A 168 -22.10 -3.44 -13.00
C SER A 168 -22.20 -1.94 -13.29
N PRO A 169 -23.42 -1.40 -13.52
CA PRO A 169 -23.58 0.03 -13.66
C PRO A 169 -23.12 0.68 -12.34
N SER A 170 -22.15 1.57 -12.45
CA SER A 170 -21.80 2.48 -11.36
C SER A 170 -23.06 3.25 -10.97
N PRO A 171 -23.41 3.36 -9.67
CA PRO A 171 -24.52 4.18 -9.24
C PRO A 171 -24.34 5.63 -9.61
#